data_f555dcc7fc599876c17288dec394f5d5
#
_entry.id   f555dcc7fc599876c17288dec394f5d5
#
_cell.length_a   1.000
_cell.length_b   1.000
_cell.length_c   1.000
_cell.angle_alpha   90.00
_cell.angle_beta   90.00
_cell.angle_gamma   90.00
#
_symmetry.space_group_name_H-M   'P 1'
#
loop_
_entity.id
_entity.type
_entity.pdbx_description
1 polymer ?
#
loop_
_entity_poly.entity_id
_entity_poly.type
_entity_poly.pdbx_seq_one_letter_code
_entity_poly.pdbx_strand_id
1 'polypeptide(L)'
;HDMSIGEVGHCGVSISSIKDMERLFDGINLADVSVSMTINGPAAIIFAFYVAVAEKQGADISTLNGTLQNDILKEFIAQKEWIYPPHESMRIITDMMTFCTERMPKYNTISVSGYHIREAGSTAVQELAFTLADGFSYVEHAMEAGLDVDNFAPRLSFFFNSHLDF
;
A
#
# COMPACT_ATOMS: atom_id res chain seq x y z
N HIS A 1 8.16 12.09 -19.30
CA HIS A 1 8.49 13.45 -18.84
C HIS A 1 9.98 13.66 -18.90
N ASP A 2 10.43 14.86 -19.31
CA ASP A 2 11.86 15.14 -19.54
C ASP A 2 12.70 14.88 -18.29
N MET A 3 12.18 15.14 -17.11
CA MET A 3 12.85 14.86 -15.84
C MET A 3 12.96 13.36 -15.51
N SER A 4 12.21 12.50 -16.18
CA SER A 4 12.25 11.04 -15.97
C SER A 4 13.18 10.33 -16.96
N ILE A 5 13.75 11.04 -17.91
CA ILE A 5 14.65 10.46 -18.92
C ILE A 5 15.92 9.95 -18.23
N GLY A 6 16.17 8.65 -18.38
CA GLY A 6 17.30 7.97 -17.76
C GLY A 6 17.04 7.43 -16.35
N GLU A 7 15.92 7.80 -15.70
CA GLU A 7 15.61 7.37 -14.33
C GLU A 7 14.73 6.10 -14.29
N VAL A 8 14.00 5.81 -15.37
CA VAL A 8 13.12 4.65 -15.43
C VAL A 8 13.92 3.36 -15.30
N GLY A 9 13.59 2.54 -14.31
CA GLY A 9 14.27 1.27 -14.01
C GLY A 9 15.44 1.38 -13.02
N HIS A 10 15.80 2.58 -12.57
CA HIS A 10 16.78 2.75 -11.49
C HIS A 10 16.20 2.39 -10.13
N CYS A 11 14.91 2.67 -9.91
CA CYS A 11 14.17 2.34 -8.71
C CYS A 11 12.82 1.72 -9.09
N GLY A 12 12.51 0.54 -8.56
CA GLY A 12 11.26 -0.14 -8.81
C GLY A 12 11.14 -0.72 -10.22
N VAL A 13 9.94 -1.17 -10.55
CA VAL A 13 9.60 -1.81 -11.83
C VAL A 13 8.44 -1.08 -12.47
N SER A 14 8.55 -0.79 -13.77
CA SER A 14 7.47 -0.15 -14.53
C SER A 14 6.39 -1.18 -14.90
N ILE A 15 5.25 -1.11 -14.24
CA ILE A 15 4.07 -1.94 -14.50
C ILE A 15 2.95 -1.06 -15.00
N SER A 16 2.59 -1.21 -16.28
CA SER A 16 1.53 -0.44 -16.93
C SER A 16 0.33 -1.29 -17.33
N SER A 17 0.49 -2.61 -17.31
CA SER A 17 -0.54 -3.56 -17.73
C SER A 17 -0.42 -4.88 -16.97
N ILE A 18 -1.48 -5.68 -17.06
CA ILE A 18 -1.45 -7.06 -16.54
C ILE A 18 -0.34 -7.91 -17.18
N LYS A 19 0.02 -7.64 -18.44
CA LYS A 19 1.10 -8.36 -19.12
C LYS A 19 2.47 -8.06 -18.52
N ASP A 20 2.68 -6.84 -18.04
CA ASP A 20 3.92 -6.50 -17.35
C ASP A 20 4.00 -7.20 -16.00
N MET A 21 2.86 -7.29 -15.29
CA MET A 21 2.76 -8.04 -14.04
C MET A 21 2.99 -9.55 -14.25
N GLU A 22 2.44 -10.12 -15.31
CA GLU A 22 2.70 -11.51 -15.71
C GLU A 22 4.20 -11.76 -15.96
N ARG A 23 4.86 -10.84 -16.67
CA ARG A 23 6.30 -10.94 -16.94
C ARG A 23 7.13 -10.80 -15.68
N LEU A 24 6.72 -9.91 -14.76
CA LEU A 24 7.41 -9.70 -13.49
C LEU A 24 7.43 -10.99 -12.65
N PHE A 25 6.33 -11.73 -12.65
CA PHE A 25 6.18 -12.95 -11.86
C PHE A 25 6.30 -14.24 -12.70
N ASP A 26 6.86 -14.15 -13.92
CA ASP A 26 7.12 -15.33 -14.74
C ASP A 26 8.12 -16.26 -14.06
N GLY A 27 7.72 -17.51 -13.87
CA GLY A 27 8.51 -18.50 -13.14
C GLY A 27 8.51 -18.36 -11.60
N ILE A 28 7.77 -17.40 -11.04
CA ILE A 28 7.61 -17.22 -9.60
C ILE A 28 6.20 -17.63 -9.19
N ASN A 29 6.09 -18.67 -8.36
CA ASN A 29 4.82 -19.07 -7.79
C ASN A 29 4.42 -18.11 -6.67
N LEU A 30 3.35 -17.36 -6.87
CA LEU A 30 2.89 -16.35 -5.91
C LEU A 30 2.40 -16.94 -4.58
N ALA A 31 2.05 -18.22 -4.55
CA ALA A 31 1.68 -18.90 -3.31
C ALA A 31 2.88 -19.16 -2.38
N ASP A 32 4.11 -19.15 -2.91
CA ASP A 32 5.33 -19.47 -2.18
C ASP A 32 6.11 -18.26 -1.69
N VAL A 33 5.66 -17.05 -2.05
CA VAL A 33 6.37 -15.80 -1.76
C VAL A 33 5.47 -14.77 -1.06
N SER A 34 6.09 -13.85 -0.32
CA SER A 34 5.43 -12.65 0.20
C SER A 34 5.81 -11.46 -0.67
N VAL A 35 4.82 -10.72 -1.15
CA VAL A 35 5.03 -9.59 -2.06
C VAL A 35 4.69 -8.28 -1.38
N SER A 36 5.68 -7.39 -1.26
CA SER A 36 5.47 -6.04 -0.75
C SER A 36 5.56 -5.02 -1.89
N MET A 37 4.61 -4.08 -1.91
CA MET A 37 4.52 -3.04 -2.94
C MET A 37 4.51 -1.67 -2.28
N THR A 38 5.53 -0.86 -2.58
CA THR A 38 5.63 0.54 -2.10
C THR A 38 4.86 1.48 -3.01
N ILE A 39 3.57 1.21 -3.18
CA ILE A 39 2.68 1.92 -4.10
C ILE A 39 1.50 2.53 -3.36
N ASN A 40 1.07 3.72 -3.74
CA ASN A 40 0.01 4.49 -3.07
C ASN A 40 -1.11 4.90 -4.03
N GLY A 41 -1.01 5.98 -4.76
CA GLY A 41 -2.06 6.46 -5.65
C GLY A 41 -2.65 5.40 -6.58
N PRO A 42 -1.84 4.67 -7.40
CA PRO A 42 -2.31 3.62 -8.29
C PRO A 42 -2.44 2.23 -7.62
N ALA A 43 -2.36 2.13 -6.30
CA ALA A 43 -2.31 0.85 -5.58
C ALA A 43 -3.46 -0.10 -5.94
N ALA A 44 -4.69 0.39 -6.04
CA ALA A 44 -5.85 -0.44 -6.36
C ALA A 44 -5.70 -1.14 -7.72
N ILE A 45 -5.19 -0.42 -8.73
CA ILE A 45 -5.02 -0.94 -10.08
C ILE A 45 -3.90 -2.00 -10.12
N ILE A 46 -2.77 -1.67 -9.54
CA ILE A 46 -1.61 -2.59 -9.51
C ILE A 46 -1.91 -3.84 -8.68
N PHE A 47 -2.60 -3.67 -7.57
CA PHE A 47 -3.05 -4.79 -6.75
C PHE A 47 -4.05 -5.68 -7.49
N ALA A 48 -4.97 -5.11 -8.25
CA ALA A 48 -5.87 -5.89 -9.10
C ALA A 48 -5.11 -6.71 -10.16
N PHE A 49 -4.05 -6.17 -10.77
CA PHE A 49 -3.18 -6.94 -11.66
C PHE A 49 -2.49 -8.10 -10.93
N TYR A 50 -2.00 -7.85 -9.72
CA TYR A 50 -1.37 -8.89 -8.91
C TYR A 50 -2.34 -10.03 -8.57
N VAL A 51 -3.55 -9.71 -8.12
CA VAL A 51 -4.59 -10.70 -7.81
C VAL A 51 -4.96 -11.50 -9.07
N ALA A 52 -5.17 -10.82 -10.21
CA ALA A 52 -5.50 -11.49 -11.47
C ALA A 52 -4.39 -12.42 -11.96
N VAL A 53 -3.12 -12.07 -11.77
CA VAL A 53 -1.98 -12.94 -12.10
C VAL A 53 -1.93 -14.15 -11.16
N ALA A 54 -2.17 -13.95 -9.86
CA ALA A 54 -2.23 -15.05 -8.90
C ALA A 54 -3.35 -16.06 -9.24
N GLU A 55 -4.54 -15.57 -9.53
CA GLU A 55 -5.66 -16.41 -9.97
C GLU A 55 -5.33 -17.16 -11.27
N LYS A 56 -4.66 -16.50 -12.22
CA LYS A 56 -4.23 -17.10 -13.48
C LYS A 56 -3.17 -18.19 -13.29
N GLN A 57 -2.33 -18.07 -12.26
CA GLN A 57 -1.40 -19.11 -11.84
C GLN A 57 -2.09 -20.27 -11.09
N GLY A 58 -3.39 -20.14 -10.77
CA GLY A 58 -4.14 -21.12 -9.98
C GLY A 58 -3.91 -21.01 -8.47
N ALA A 59 -3.34 -19.91 -7.99
CA ALA A 59 -3.16 -19.67 -6.57
C ALA A 59 -4.49 -19.35 -5.87
N ASP A 60 -4.66 -19.91 -4.67
CA ASP A 60 -5.75 -19.50 -3.78
C ASP A 60 -5.38 -18.14 -3.17
N ILE A 61 -6.08 -17.08 -3.57
CA ILE A 61 -5.81 -15.72 -3.10
C ILE A 61 -5.93 -15.56 -1.58
N SER A 62 -6.71 -16.40 -0.91
CA SER A 62 -6.84 -16.39 0.55
C SER A 62 -5.55 -16.79 1.28
N THR A 63 -4.63 -17.43 0.59
CA THR A 63 -3.35 -17.88 1.14
C THR A 63 -2.21 -16.88 0.91
N LEU A 64 -2.40 -15.92 0.00
CA LEU A 64 -1.38 -14.97 -0.38
C LEU A 64 -0.98 -14.06 0.79
N ASN A 65 0.32 -13.84 0.89
CA ASN A 65 0.93 -12.96 1.87
C ASN A 65 1.57 -11.75 1.19
N GLY A 66 1.51 -10.61 1.83
CA GLY A 66 2.16 -9.43 1.31
C GLY A 66 1.75 -8.16 2.04
N THR A 67 2.25 -7.05 1.55
CA THR A 67 1.94 -5.73 2.10
C THR A 67 1.81 -4.72 0.98
N LEU A 68 0.74 -3.96 1.00
CA LEU A 68 0.64 -2.71 0.25
C LEU A 68 1.06 -1.56 1.17
N GLN A 69 1.81 -0.58 0.65
CA GLN A 69 1.96 0.68 1.37
C GLN A 69 0.62 1.39 1.43
N ASN A 70 0.02 1.69 0.29
CA ASN A 70 -1.37 2.14 0.16
C ASN A 70 -1.78 3.24 1.17
N ASP A 71 -0.82 4.09 1.52
CA ASP A 71 -1.00 5.20 2.45
C ASP A 71 -1.19 6.49 1.67
N ILE A 72 -2.45 6.86 1.45
CA ILE A 72 -2.76 8.05 0.65
C ILE A 72 -2.67 9.34 1.47
N LEU A 73 -2.90 9.29 2.78
CA LEU A 73 -2.88 10.50 3.62
C LEU A 73 -1.48 11.12 3.61
N LYS A 74 -0.43 10.30 3.72
CA LYS A 74 0.94 10.83 3.62
C LYS A 74 1.28 11.41 2.25
N GLU A 75 0.59 11.00 1.19
CA GLU A 75 0.75 11.60 -0.12
C GLU A 75 0.29 13.06 -0.15
N PHE A 76 -0.82 13.37 0.53
CA PHE A 76 -1.27 14.76 0.68
C PHE A 76 -0.38 15.57 1.60
N ILE A 77 0.17 14.94 2.64
CA ILE A 77 1.02 15.60 3.64
C ILE A 77 2.44 15.86 3.09
N ALA A 78 3.09 14.84 2.53
CA ALA A 78 4.53 14.84 2.29
C ALA A 78 4.94 14.56 0.84
N GLN A 79 4.51 13.44 0.25
CA GLN A 79 5.09 12.94 -1.01
C GLN A 79 4.46 13.53 -2.28
N LYS A 80 3.20 13.96 -2.21
CA LYS A 80 2.47 14.67 -3.30
C LYS A 80 2.14 13.81 -4.53
N GLU A 81 2.09 12.50 -4.41
CA GLU A 81 1.80 11.56 -5.51
C GLU A 81 0.37 10.99 -5.40
N TRP A 82 -0.64 11.84 -5.44
CA TRP A 82 -2.04 11.47 -5.41
C TRP A 82 -2.71 11.59 -6.79
N ILE A 83 -3.76 10.81 -7.04
CA ILE A 83 -4.54 10.80 -8.29
C ILE A 83 -5.92 11.40 -8.06
N TYR A 84 -6.58 11.03 -6.98
CA TYR A 84 -7.94 11.44 -6.65
C TYR A 84 -7.95 12.41 -5.47
N PRO A 85 -9.02 13.22 -5.30
CA PRO A 85 -9.21 14.01 -4.09
C PRO A 85 -9.25 13.15 -2.80
N PRO A 86 -9.06 13.75 -1.61
CA PRO A 86 -8.93 12.98 -0.37
C PRO A 86 -10.09 12.04 -0.07
N HIS A 87 -11.33 12.49 -0.24
CA HIS A 87 -12.51 11.70 0.07
C HIS A 87 -12.61 10.46 -0.84
N GLU A 88 -12.43 10.61 -2.14
CA GLU A 88 -12.46 9.52 -3.12
C GLU A 88 -11.31 8.56 -2.91
N SER A 89 -10.14 9.08 -2.53
CA SER A 89 -8.97 8.27 -2.20
C SER A 89 -9.22 7.40 -0.97
N MET A 90 -9.79 7.97 0.10
CA MET A 90 -10.13 7.22 1.31
C MET A 90 -11.18 6.15 1.05
N ARG A 91 -12.18 6.43 0.19
CA ARG A 91 -13.16 5.41 -0.23
C ARG A 91 -12.48 4.23 -0.91
N ILE A 92 -11.59 4.47 -1.87
CA ILE A 92 -10.87 3.40 -2.58
C ILE A 92 -10.06 2.54 -1.61
N ILE A 93 -9.37 3.16 -0.66
CA ILE A 93 -8.59 2.44 0.36
C ILE A 93 -9.49 1.58 1.23
N THR A 94 -10.63 2.13 1.67
CA THR A 94 -11.60 1.39 2.49
C THR A 94 -12.18 0.20 1.72
N ASP A 95 -12.49 0.38 0.43
CA ASP A 95 -12.94 -0.72 -0.44
C ASP A 95 -11.86 -1.82 -0.56
N MET A 96 -10.59 -1.44 -0.67
CA MET A 96 -9.47 -2.39 -0.69
C MET A 96 -9.31 -3.13 0.65
N MET A 97 -9.47 -2.42 1.78
CA MET A 97 -9.44 -3.04 3.11
C MET A 97 -10.56 -4.06 3.26
N THR A 98 -11.78 -3.72 2.82
CA THR A 98 -12.92 -4.63 2.82
C THR A 98 -12.63 -5.87 2.00
N PHE A 99 -12.18 -5.70 0.76
CA PHE A 99 -11.82 -6.81 -0.12
C PHE A 99 -10.77 -7.74 0.52
N CYS A 100 -9.70 -7.17 1.07
CA CYS A 100 -8.64 -7.97 1.68
C CYS A 100 -9.11 -8.67 2.96
N THR A 101 -9.88 -8.01 3.81
CA THR A 101 -10.43 -8.61 5.02
C THR A 101 -11.29 -9.84 4.70
N GLU A 102 -12.09 -9.77 3.64
CA GLU A 102 -12.97 -10.85 3.22
C GLU A 102 -12.29 -11.95 2.40
N ARG A 103 -11.38 -11.57 1.50
CA ARG A 103 -10.86 -12.47 0.46
C ARG A 103 -9.38 -12.83 0.63
N MET A 104 -8.59 -11.98 1.27
CA MET A 104 -7.14 -12.12 1.43
C MET A 104 -6.69 -11.84 2.88
N PRO A 105 -7.14 -12.64 3.87
CA PRO A 105 -7.00 -12.32 5.29
C PRO A 105 -5.56 -12.29 5.80
N LYS A 106 -4.60 -12.75 5.00
CA LYS A 106 -3.16 -12.72 5.34
C LYS A 106 -2.42 -11.53 4.74
N TYR A 107 -3.12 -10.68 3.96
CA TYR A 107 -2.50 -9.54 3.29
C TYR A 107 -2.59 -8.28 4.14
N ASN A 108 -1.48 -7.57 4.29
CA ASN A 108 -1.45 -6.28 4.97
C ASN A 108 -1.87 -5.19 3.99
N THR A 109 -3.00 -4.56 4.25
CA THR A 109 -3.67 -3.64 3.31
C THR A 109 -3.09 -2.24 3.29
N ILE A 110 -2.47 -1.82 4.41
CA ILE A 110 -1.85 -0.51 4.57
C ILE A 110 -0.57 -0.66 5.40
N SER A 111 0.47 0.05 4.97
CA SER A 111 1.63 0.36 5.79
C SER A 111 1.67 1.87 6.01
N VAL A 112 1.16 2.32 7.15
CA VAL A 112 1.07 3.75 7.50
C VAL A 112 2.47 4.32 7.64
N SER A 113 2.79 5.35 6.83
CA SER A 113 4.18 5.70 6.55
C SER A 113 4.59 7.03 7.15
N GLY A 114 5.34 6.98 8.24
CA GLY A 114 6.00 8.13 8.86
C GLY A 114 7.29 8.57 8.16
N TYR A 115 8.00 7.61 7.53
CA TYR A 115 9.26 7.87 6.84
C TYR A 115 9.22 9.10 5.93
N HIS A 116 8.22 9.20 5.06
CA HIS A 116 8.10 10.28 4.09
C HIS A 116 7.83 11.64 4.77
N ILE A 117 7.09 11.64 5.87
CA ILE A 117 6.83 12.83 6.69
C ILE A 117 8.14 13.31 7.31
N ARG A 118 8.96 12.39 7.82
CA ARG A 118 10.27 12.68 8.39
C ARG A 118 11.23 13.25 7.34
N GLU A 119 11.33 12.61 6.18
CA GLU A 119 12.19 13.04 5.09
C GLU A 119 11.73 14.40 4.47
N ALA A 120 10.45 14.74 4.59
CA ALA A 120 9.93 16.05 4.21
C ALA A 120 10.30 17.17 5.20
N GLY A 121 10.99 16.84 6.31
CA GLY A 121 11.56 17.82 7.23
C GLY A 121 10.90 17.88 8.62
N SER A 122 10.00 16.94 8.96
CA SER A 122 9.43 16.87 10.29
C SER A 122 10.45 16.39 11.34
N THR A 123 10.19 16.73 12.60
CA THR A 123 10.91 16.12 13.74
C THR A 123 10.42 14.69 13.98
N ALA A 124 11.18 13.88 14.73
CA ALA A 124 10.75 12.52 15.10
C ALA A 124 9.42 12.52 15.87
N VAL A 125 9.18 13.50 16.72
CA VAL A 125 7.93 13.66 17.48
C VAL A 125 6.75 13.97 16.53
N GLN A 126 6.97 14.84 15.54
CA GLN A 126 5.95 15.16 14.52
C GLN A 126 5.68 13.96 13.61
N GLU A 127 6.73 13.24 13.19
CA GLU A 127 6.59 12.00 12.43
C GLU A 127 5.67 11.02 13.18
N LEU A 128 5.99 10.74 14.45
CA LEU A 128 5.18 9.81 15.25
C LEU A 128 3.73 10.29 15.39
N ALA A 129 3.53 11.56 15.73
CA ALA A 129 2.20 12.11 15.96
C ALA A 129 1.35 12.09 14.69
N PHE A 130 1.89 12.51 13.55
CA PHE A 130 1.14 12.55 12.29
C PHE A 130 0.88 11.13 11.75
N THR A 131 1.84 10.23 11.85
CA THR A 131 1.67 8.85 11.41
C THR A 131 0.59 8.12 12.22
N LEU A 132 0.56 8.33 13.54
CA LEU A 132 -0.50 7.76 14.38
C LEU A 132 -1.87 8.39 14.07
N ALA A 133 -1.92 9.69 13.81
CA ALA A 133 -3.17 10.35 13.39
C ALA A 133 -3.70 9.79 12.07
N ASP A 134 -2.84 9.57 11.08
CA ASP A 134 -3.20 8.91 9.82
C ASP A 134 -3.73 7.49 10.07
N GLY A 135 -3.05 6.73 10.94
CA GLY A 135 -3.49 5.39 11.35
C GLY A 135 -4.89 5.39 11.96
N PHE A 136 -5.18 6.33 12.87
CA PHE A 136 -6.52 6.50 13.44
C PHE A 136 -7.56 6.82 12.37
N SER A 137 -7.25 7.73 11.43
CA SER A 137 -8.17 8.05 10.33
C SER A 137 -8.51 6.83 9.48
N TYR A 138 -7.55 5.98 9.16
CA TYR A 138 -7.83 4.74 8.42
C TYR A 138 -8.73 3.79 9.20
N VAL A 139 -8.50 3.64 10.51
CA VAL A 139 -9.35 2.80 11.37
C VAL A 139 -10.78 3.35 11.44
N GLU A 140 -10.95 4.65 11.64
CA GLU A 140 -12.26 5.30 11.68
C GLU A 140 -13.05 5.08 10.38
N HIS A 141 -12.44 5.34 9.22
CA HIS A 141 -13.09 5.15 7.92
C HIS A 141 -13.46 3.68 7.66
N ALA A 142 -12.62 2.73 8.06
CA ALA A 142 -12.93 1.31 7.94
C ALA A 142 -14.11 0.89 8.83
N MET A 143 -14.15 1.39 10.06
CA MET A 143 -15.28 1.14 10.98
C MET A 143 -16.58 1.80 10.50
N GLU A 144 -16.52 3.01 9.97
CA GLU A 144 -17.67 3.70 9.35
C GLU A 144 -18.23 2.92 8.15
N ALA A 145 -17.37 2.22 7.40
CA ALA A 145 -17.77 1.33 6.33
C ALA A 145 -18.31 -0.03 6.81
N GLY A 146 -18.36 -0.27 8.13
CA GLY A 146 -18.94 -1.45 8.75
C GLY A 146 -17.94 -2.60 8.99
N LEU A 147 -16.64 -2.36 8.83
CA LEU A 147 -15.63 -3.38 9.17
C LEU A 147 -15.46 -3.49 10.69
N ASP A 148 -15.33 -4.72 11.17
CA ASP A 148 -14.97 -4.99 12.56
C ASP A 148 -13.47 -4.76 12.78
N VAL A 149 -13.13 -3.88 13.73
CA VAL A 149 -11.76 -3.49 14.03
C VAL A 149 -10.86 -4.68 14.35
N ASP A 150 -11.36 -5.69 15.05
CA ASP A 150 -10.59 -6.86 15.44
C ASP A 150 -10.21 -7.74 14.24
N ASN A 151 -10.94 -7.62 13.13
CA ASN A 151 -10.68 -8.38 11.92
C ASN A 151 -9.63 -7.71 10.99
N PHE A 152 -9.56 -6.38 10.92
CA PHE A 152 -8.65 -5.71 10.01
C PHE A 152 -7.44 -5.02 10.68
N ALA A 153 -7.60 -4.50 11.91
CA ALA A 153 -6.53 -3.74 12.56
C ALA A 153 -5.22 -4.53 12.76
N PRO A 154 -5.25 -5.84 13.04
CA PRO A 154 -4.02 -6.65 13.10
C PRO A 154 -3.23 -6.69 11.79
N ARG A 155 -3.81 -6.28 10.67
CA ARG A 155 -3.19 -6.21 9.35
C ARG A 155 -2.69 -4.82 8.96
N LEU A 156 -2.87 -3.83 9.81
CA LEU A 156 -2.23 -2.54 9.65
C LEU A 156 -0.77 -2.64 10.10
N SER A 157 0.13 -2.13 9.29
CA SER A 157 1.53 -2.00 9.63
C SER A 157 1.96 -0.54 9.65
N PHE A 158 3.09 -0.26 10.26
CA PHE A 158 3.65 1.07 10.35
C PHE A 158 5.08 1.09 9.83
N PHE A 159 5.46 2.20 9.25
CA PHE A 159 6.77 2.41 8.68
C PHE A 159 7.35 3.73 9.18
N PHE A 160 8.32 3.66 10.06
CA PHE A 160 8.99 4.82 10.66
C PHE A 160 10.42 4.95 10.16
N ASN A 161 10.94 6.18 10.20
CA ASN A 161 12.34 6.44 9.94
C ASN A 161 13.20 6.00 11.13
N SER A 162 14.38 5.46 10.82
CA SER A 162 15.38 5.08 11.81
C SER A 162 16.72 5.68 11.40
N HIS A 163 17.24 6.59 12.22
CA HIS A 163 18.55 7.21 12.04
C HIS A 163 19.63 6.51 12.86
N LEU A 164 20.90 6.85 12.59
CA LEU A 164 22.04 6.34 13.34
C LEU A 164 22.21 6.99 14.72
N ASP A 165 21.67 8.17 14.89
CA ASP A 165 21.60 8.93 16.13
C ASP A 165 20.22 8.84 16.80
N PHE A 166 20.19 9.04 18.10
CA PHE A 166 18.97 8.99 18.90
C PHE A 166 18.16 10.29 18.80
#